data_62103d656a10b1e65897752c9f153fb2
#
_entry.id   62103d656a10b1e65897752c9f153fb2
#
_cell.length_a   1.000
_cell.length_b   1.000
_cell.length_c   1.000
_cell.angle_alpha   90.00
_cell.angle_beta   90.00
_cell.angle_gamma   90.00
#
_symmetry.space_group_name_H-M   'P 1'
#
loop_
_entity.id
_entity.type
_entity.pdbx_description
1 polymer ?
#
loop_
_entity_poly.entity_id
_entity_poly.type
_entity_poly.pdbx_seq_one_letter_code
_entity_poly.pdbx_strand_id
1 'polypeptide(L)'
;MANHTLPPRPRTARPRRRPTRFALAGWSAVGVVAVLALVLGLGLTLGGAPSPVGQQGEAGTQAQPVAVDPATLPESSTYTELTGAVPDPAPDRATDGRVAHPVRETVVHDGPGGTPFARMPVTQVGDTWLPVLEQRGDWVRVLLPSRPASSTGWLTVEDLEIKTTPYRVEVHLASRTLQLFEDGTQVAQWTVGIGKPDAPTPTGRTFLLGAFTDAKQTYSPVILPLGTHSPTHDTFGGGPGTVAIHTWPTADVYGEATSDGCIRVPADALRQLSTVPLGTLVMIDNS
;
A
#
# COMPACT_ATOMS: atom_id res chain seq x y z
N MET A 1 44.88 -25.90 -41.77
CA MET A 1 44.01 -26.98 -41.31
C MET A 1 44.56 -27.50 -40.00
N ALA A 2 43.97 -27.17 -38.87
CA ALA A 2 44.25 -27.79 -37.58
C ALA A 2 42.94 -27.71 -36.75
N ASN A 3 42.30 -28.87 -36.64
CA ASN A 3 41.08 -29.08 -35.83
C ASN A 3 41.48 -29.12 -34.34
N HIS A 4 41.04 -28.15 -33.55
CA HIS A 4 41.07 -28.22 -32.09
C HIS A 4 39.72 -28.68 -31.57
N THR A 5 39.61 -29.95 -31.23
CA THR A 5 38.51 -30.56 -30.48
C THR A 5 38.67 -30.21 -28.99
N LEU A 6 37.68 -29.55 -28.40
CA LEU A 6 37.61 -29.27 -26.96
C LEU A 6 37.20 -30.52 -26.17
N PRO A 7 37.79 -30.75 -24.97
CA PRO A 7 37.43 -31.88 -24.11
C PRO A 7 36.07 -31.69 -23.43
N PRO A 8 35.32 -32.79 -23.09
CA PRO A 8 34.02 -32.75 -22.47
C PRO A 8 34.10 -32.30 -21.00
N ARG A 9 33.14 -31.47 -20.58
CA ARG A 9 32.97 -30.95 -19.21
C ARG A 9 32.56 -32.10 -18.26
N PRO A 10 33.08 -32.15 -17.01
CA PRO A 10 32.65 -33.12 -16.01
C PRO A 10 31.21 -32.83 -15.51
N ARG A 11 30.38 -33.86 -15.41
CA ARG A 11 29.05 -33.85 -14.82
C ARG A 11 29.19 -33.76 -13.30
N THR A 12 28.73 -32.66 -12.70
CA THR A 12 28.58 -32.55 -11.25
C THR A 12 27.34 -33.32 -10.80
N ALA A 13 27.52 -34.24 -9.87
CA ALA A 13 26.46 -35.04 -9.25
C ALA A 13 25.63 -34.17 -8.30
N ARG A 14 24.30 -34.26 -8.42
CA ARG A 14 23.35 -33.62 -7.47
C ARG A 14 23.38 -34.34 -6.11
N PRO A 15 23.42 -33.66 -4.97
CA PRO A 15 23.27 -34.30 -3.68
C PRO A 15 21.82 -34.75 -3.45
N ARG A 16 21.63 -36.00 -3.06
CA ARG A 16 20.34 -36.57 -2.63
C ARG A 16 19.94 -35.97 -1.29
N ARG A 17 18.78 -35.30 -1.25
CA ARG A 17 18.15 -34.88 -0.01
C ARG A 17 17.61 -36.10 0.73
N ARG A 18 17.99 -36.30 1.99
CA ARG A 18 17.40 -37.27 2.94
C ARG A 18 16.11 -36.66 3.53
N PRO A 19 15.04 -37.44 3.70
CA PRO A 19 13.85 -36.96 4.38
C PRO A 19 14.10 -36.98 5.90
N THR A 20 13.95 -35.83 6.55
CA THR A 20 13.87 -35.72 8.01
C THR A 20 12.48 -36.13 8.48
N ARG A 21 12.46 -37.20 9.28
CA ARG A 21 11.26 -37.66 10.00
C ARG A 21 11.01 -36.70 11.17
N PHE A 22 9.89 -35.98 11.16
CA PHE A 22 9.38 -35.30 12.35
C PHE A 22 8.63 -36.29 13.22
N ALA A 23 9.10 -36.42 14.46
CA ALA A 23 8.44 -37.17 15.51
C ALA A 23 7.23 -36.37 16.04
N LEU A 24 6.07 -37.01 16.05
CA LEU A 24 4.88 -36.54 16.74
C LEU A 24 5.09 -36.74 18.24
N ALA A 25 5.15 -35.67 19.00
CA ALA A 25 4.99 -35.71 20.46
C ALA A 25 3.56 -35.24 20.77
N GLY A 26 2.77 -36.22 21.26
CA GLY A 26 1.44 -35.97 21.78
C GLY A 26 1.50 -35.26 23.13
N TRP A 27 0.60 -34.32 23.35
CA TRP A 27 0.27 -33.80 24.68
C TRP A 27 -1.21 -34.04 24.96
N SER A 28 -1.39 -34.72 26.08
CA SER A 28 -2.64 -35.21 26.61
C SER A 28 -3.48 -34.11 27.23
N ALA A 29 -4.77 -34.30 27.15
CA ALA A 29 -5.82 -33.52 27.79
C ALA A 29 -5.87 -33.79 29.33
N VAL A 30 -6.08 -32.74 30.12
CA VAL A 30 -6.64 -32.68 31.47
C VAL A 30 -7.06 -31.23 31.69
N GLY A 31 -8.18 -30.82 32.19
CA GLY A 31 -9.33 -31.39 32.84
C GLY A 31 -10.33 -30.27 33.12
N VAL A 32 -11.58 -30.59 32.95
CA VAL A 32 -12.72 -29.75 33.31
C VAL A 32 -12.92 -29.79 34.84
N VAL A 33 -13.00 -28.63 35.49
CA VAL A 33 -13.58 -28.51 36.85
C VAL A 33 -14.72 -27.50 36.79
N ALA A 34 -15.94 -28.04 36.83
CA ALA A 34 -17.14 -27.25 37.11
C ALA A 34 -17.30 -27.13 38.65
N VAL A 35 -17.43 -25.90 39.12
CA VAL A 35 -17.88 -25.65 40.52
C VAL A 35 -19.26 -25.02 40.46
N LEU A 36 -20.28 -25.83 40.79
CA LEU A 36 -21.61 -25.37 41.13
C LEU A 36 -21.60 -24.96 42.61
N ALA A 37 -21.89 -23.70 42.91
CA ALA A 37 -22.24 -23.26 44.26
C ALA A 37 -23.74 -22.91 44.28
N LEU A 38 -24.49 -23.78 44.94
CA LEU A 38 -25.91 -23.62 45.27
C LEU A 38 -25.99 -22.94 46.63
N VAL A 39 -26.54 -21.73 46.71
CA VAL A 39 -26.91 -21.12 48.00
C VAL A 39 -28.41 -20.86 47.98
N LEU A 40 -29.12 -21.70 48.71
CA LEU A 40 -30.50 -21.48 49.15
C LEU A 40 -30.45 -20.55 50.38
N GLY A 41 -31.06 -19.39 50.27
CA GLY A 41 -31.33 -18.47 51.37
C GLY A 41 -32.80 -18.09 51.37
N LEU A 42 -33.58 -18.74 52.23
CA LEU A 42 -34.97 -18.44 52.47
C LEU A 42 -35.06 -17.26 53.44
N GLY A 43 -35.67 -16.16 53.02
CA GLY A 43 -35.95 -15.01 53.88
C GLY A 43 -37.26 -14.34 53.47
N LEU A 44 -38.33 -14.67 54.14
CA LEU A 44 -39.61 -13.97 54.09
C LEU A 44 -39.51 -12.67 54.90
N THR A 45 -39.73 -11.51 54.25
CA THR A 45 -40.23 -10.30 54.95
C THR A 45 -41.28 -9.61 54.07
N LEU A 46 -42.45 -9.49 54.68
CA LEU A 46 -43.58 -8.69 54.18
C LEU A 46 -43.25 -7.18 54.24
N GLY A 47 -43.54 -6.47 53.19
CA GLY A 47 -43.47 -4.99 53.21
C GLY A 47 -43.61 -4.33 51.86
N GLY A 48 -44.76 -3.76 51.57
CA GLY A 48 -44.98 -2.54 50.76
C GLY A 48 -44.46 -2.51 49.32
N ALA A 49 -45.38 -2.66 48.38
CA ALA A 49 -45.12 -2.35 46.98
C ALA A 49 -45.07 -0.84 46.75
N PRO A 50 -43.97 -0.29 46.14
CA PRO A 50 -44.04 0.93 45.35
C PRO A 50 -44.25 0.55 43.89
N SER A 51 -45.19 1.23 43.24
CA SER A 51 -45.51 1.16 41.80
C SER A 51 -44.26 1.38 40.96
N PRO A 52 -44.06 0.64 39.86
CA PRO A 52 -42.96 0.92 38.95
C PRO A 52 -43.25 2.22 38.20
N VAL A 53 -42.51 3.25 38.52
CA VAL A 53 -42.33 4.41 37.63
C VAL A 53 -41.69 3.88 36.37
N GLY A 54 -42.41 3.91 35.27
CA GLY A 54 -41.91 3.53 33.96
C GLY A 54 -40.74 4.42 33.58
N GLN A 55 -39.54 3.90 33.69
CA GLN A 55 -38.42 4.41 32.89
C GLN A 55 -38.69 3.98 31.45
N GLN A 56 -39.30 4.90 30.70
CA GLN A 56 -39.18 4.91 29.25
C GLN A 56 -37.70 5.10 28.95
N GLY A 57 -37.00 3.98 28.75
CA GLY A 57 -35.71 3.99 28.09
C GLY A 57 -35.92 4.64 26.72
N GLU A 58 -35.43 5.85 26.56
CA GLU A 58 -35.25 6.44 25.25
C GLU A 58 -34.37 5.42 24.48
N ALA A 59 -35.01 4.66 23.59
CA ALA A 59 -34.34 3.94 22.54
C ALA A 59 -33.64 5.01 21.70
N GLY A 60 -32.36 5.25 21.99
CA GLY A 60 -31.51 6.08 21.16
C GLY A 60 -31.65 5.54 19.75
N THR A 61 -32.34 6.27 18.91
CA THR A 61 -32.38 6.03 17.48
C THR A 61 -30.93 6.14 17.03
N GLN A 62 -30.24 5.01 16.86
CA GLN A 62 -28.99 4.97 16.15
C GLN A 62 -29.32 5.48 14.75
N ALA A 63 -28.89 6.71 14.45
CA ALA A 63 -28.98 7.26 13.13
C ALA A 63 -28.30 6.27 12.19
N GLN A 64 -29.08 5.64 11.33
CA GLN A 64 -28.52 4.81 10.28
C GLN A 64 -27.62 5.72 9.43
N PRO A 65 -26.39 5.30 9.07
CA PRO A 65 -25.54 6.07 8.20
C PRO A 65 -26.35 6.40 6.94
N VAL A 66 -26.51 7.69 6.66
CA VAL A 66 -27.13 8.12 5.40
C VAL A 66 -26.21 7.62 4.29
N ALA A 67 -26.72 6.73 3.44
CA ALA A 67 -25.98 6.26 2.28
C ALA A 67 -25.64 7.48 1.40
N VAL A 68 -24.37 7.82 1.33
CA VAL A 68 -23.86 8.91 0.48
C VAL A 68 -23.68 8.36 -0.93
N ASP A 69 -24.26 9.04 -1.92
CA ASP A 69 -24.01 8.74 -3.32
C ASP A 69 -22.54 9.08 -3.68
N PRO A 70 -21.70 8.11 -4.05
CA PRO A 70 -20.30 8.37 -4.41
C PRO A 70 -20.14 9.42 -5.50
N ALA A 71 -21.09 9.52 -6.44
CA ALA A 71 -21.05 10.49 -7.53
C ALA A 71 -21.09 11.96 -7.06
N THR A 72 -21.51 12.23 -5.83
CA THR A 72 -21.53 13.57 -5.24
C THR A 72 -20.20 13.98 -4.61
N LEU A 73 -19.27 13.04 -4.47
CA LEU A 73 -17.98 13.27 -3.82
C LEU A 73 -16.87 13.52 -4.84
N PRO A 74 -15.83 14.31 -4.48
CA PRO A 74 -14.65 14.50 -5.34
C PRO A 74 -13.94 13.17 -5.54
N GLU A 75 -13.42 12.95 -6.74
CA GLU A 75 -12.64 11.76 -7.06
C GLU A 75 -11.26 11.81 -6.42
N SER A 76 -10.83 10.72 -5.78
CA SER A 76 -9.46 10.56 -5.32
C SER A 76 -8.58 10.17 -6.52
N SER A 77 -7.98 11.15 -7.16
CA SER A 77 -7.08 10.99 -8.30
C SER A 77 -5.84 11.88 -8.14
N THR A 78 -4.83 11.69 -8.99
CA THR A 78 -3.63 12.53 -8.99
C THR A 78 -3.89 14.00 -9.33
N TYR A 79 -5.06 14.33 -9.88
CA TYR A 79 -5.48 15.69 -10.23
C TYR A 79 -6.22 16.41 -9.11
N THR A 80 -6.61 15.71 -8.05
CA THR A 80 -7.52 16.22 -7.04
C THR A 80 -6.76 16.55 -5.76
N GLU A 81 -7.07 17.71 -5.18
CA GLU A 81 -6.76 18.03 -3.79
C GLU A 81 -7.98 17.72 -2.92
N LEU A 82 -7.79 16.85 -1.95
CA LEU A 82 -8.87 16.37 -1.08
C LEU A 82 -8.87 17.09 0.27
N THR A 83 -9.96 17.81 0.54
CA THR A 83 -10.26 18.32 1.87
C THR A 83 -10.81 17.17 2.71
N GLY A 84 -10.23 16.92 3.89
CA GLY A 84 -10.64 15.82 4.78
C GLY A 84 -9.78 14.56 4.69
N ALA A 85 -8.84 14.49 3.74
CA ALA A 85 -7.86 13.41 3.70
C ALA A 85 -6.98 13.39 4.96
N VAL A 86 -6.82 12.20 5.54
CA VAL A 86 -6.05 12.02 6.78
C VAL A 86 -4.59 11.77 6.42
N PRO A 87 -3.63 12.49 7.03
CA PRO A 87 -2.20 12.23 6.80
C PRO A 87 -1.82 10.80 7.19
N ASP A 88 -0.81 10.26 6.51
CA ASP A 88 -0.23 8.97 6.88
C ASP A 88 0.40 9.02 8.28
N PRO A 89 -0.04 8.19 9.23
CA PRO A 89 0.48 8.22 10.60
C PRO A 89 1.87 7.58 10.77
N ALA A 90 2.39 6.89 9.73
CA ALA A 90 3.65 6.17 9.80
C ALA A 90 4.34 6.12 8.41
N PRO A 91 4.75 7.28 7.85
CA PRO A 91 5.26 7.38 6.48
C PRO A 91 6.60 6.66 6.26
N ASP A 92 7.30 6.30 7.30
CA ASP A 92 8.57 5.58 7.34
C ASP A 92 8.43 4.07 7.59
N ARG A 93 7.19 3.57 7.74
CA ARG A 93 6.92 2.16 8.04
C ARG A 93 6.51 1.39 6.80
N ALA A 94 7.19 0.27 6.52
CA ALA A 94 6.75 -0.70 5.50
C ALA A 94 5.41 -1.37 5.88
N THR A 95 4.71 -1.91 4.89
CA THR A 95 3.48 -2.70 5.05
C THR A 95 3.76 -4.20 4.90
N ASP A 96 2.73 -5.02 5.09
CA ASP A 96 2.77 -6.47 4.88
C ASP A 96 2.60 -6.89 3.40
N GLY A 97 2.62 -5.93 2.45
CA GLY A 97 2.49 -6.18 1.03
C GLY A 97 1.06 -6.34 0.53
N ARG A 98 0.05 -6.21 1.39
CA ARG A 98 -1.35 -6.24 0.92
C ARG A 98 -1.67 -5.01 0.09
N VAL A 99 -2.42 -5.24 -1.00
CA VAL A 99 -2.92 -4.21 -1.90
C VAL A 99 -4.41 -4.41 -2.13
N ALA A 100 -5.14 -3.31 -2.25
CA ALA A 100 -6.59 -3.27 -2.42
C ALA A 100 -6.96 -2.70 -3.78
N HIS A 101 -7.87 -3.36 -4.48
CA HIS A 101 -8.45 -2.90 -5.75
C HIS A 101 -9.97 -2.73 -5.58
N PRO A 102 -10.53 -1.54 -5.82
CA PRO A 102 -11.97 -1.33 -5.82
C PRO A 102 -12.63 -2.14 -6.94
N VAL A 103 -13.59 -3.01 -6.62
CA VAL A 103 -14.34 -3.77 -7.63
C VAL A 103 -15.52 -2.97 -8.20
N ARG A 104 -15.85 -1.86 -7.58
CA ARG A 104 -16.77 -0.80 -8.01
C ARG A 104 -16.30 0.54 -7.46
N GLU A 105 -16.81 1.64 -8.00
CA GLU A 105 -16.56 2.96 -7.40
C GLU A 105 -17.03 2.93 -5.93
N THR A 106 -16.14 3.31 -5.00
CA THR A 106 -16.41 3.19 -3.57
C THR A 106 -16.11 4.49 -2.83
N VAL A 107 -16.75 4.68 -1.68
CA VAL A 107 -16.62 5.87 -0.83
C VAL A 107 -15.36 5.77 0.03
N VAL A 108 -14.62 6.86 0.10
CA VAL A 108 -13.45 7.03 0.98
C VAL A 108 -13.86 7.80 2.23
N HIS A 109 -13.53 7.25 3.40
CA HIS A 109 -13.87 7.81 4.72
C HIS A 109 -12.63 8.25 5.49
N ASP A 110 -12.79 9.18 6.43
CA ASP A 110 -11.73 9.66 7.34
C ASP A 110 -11.39 8.65 8.45
N GLY A 111 -12.27 7.67 8.70
CA GLY A 111 -12.13 6.60 9.68
C GLY A 111 -13.10 5.45 9.41
N PRO A 112 -12.99 4.32 10.13
CA PRO A 112 -14.00 3.25 10.08
C PRO A 112 -15.37 3.76 10.51
N GLY A 113 -16.35 3.76 9.58
CA GLY A 113 -17.67 4.34 9.79
C GLY A 113 -17.68 5.88 9.96
N GLY A 114 -16.58 6.53 9.61
CA GLY A 114 -16.41 7.98 9.73
C GLY A 114 -17.04 8.77 8.58
N THR A 115 -16.64 10.05 8.45
CA THR A 115 -17.18 10.96 7.45
C THR A 115 -16.68 10.61 6.05
N PRO A 116 -17.57 10.45 5.06
CA PRO A 116 -17.19 10.30 3.67
C PRO A 116 -16.63 11.64 3.13
N PHE A 117 -15.50 11.60 2.42
CA PHE A 117 -14.89 12.82 1.88
C PHE A 117 -14.43 12.71 0.41
N ALA A 118 -14.37 11.51 -0.14
CA ALA A 118 -13.99 11.27 -1.53
C ALA A 118 -14.61 9.98 -2.07
N ARG A 119 -14.52 9.77 -3.38
CA ARG A 119 -14.78 8.49 -4.05
C ARG A 119 -13.50 7.95 -4.66
N MET A 120 -13.33 6.63 -4.65
CA MET A 120 -12.22 5.93 -5.27
C MET A 120 -12.71 5.23 -6.53
N PRO A 121 -12.18 5.58 -7.71
CA PRO A 121 -12.55 4.92 -8.95
C PRO A 121 -11.86 3.56 -9.11
N VAL A 122 -12.45 2.68 -9.89
CA VAL A 122 -11.89 1.35 -10.24
C VAL A 122 -10.62 1.48 -11.09
N THR A 123 -10.57 2.48 -11.95
CA THR A 123 -9.44 2.71 -12.86
C THR A 123 -9.00 4.17 -12.84
N GLN A 124 -7.69 4.40 -12.96
CA GLN A 124 -7.06 5.71 -13.11
C GLN A 124 -6.01 5.65 -14.22
N VAL A 125 -4.73 5.45 -13.87
CA VAL A 125 -3.65 5.17 -14.83
C VAL A 125 -3.49 3.64 -14.94
N GLY A 126 -4.51 2.95 -15.44
CA GLY A 126 -4.72 1.52 -15.34
C GLY A 126 -5.65 1.16 -14.17
N ASP A 127 -5.66 -0.10 -13.75
CA ASP A 127 -6.42 -0.55 -12.60
C ASP A 127 -5.92 0.10 -11.32
N THR A 128 -6.83 0.60 -10.49
CA THR A 128 -6.48 1.22 -9.21
C THR A 128 -6.10 0.15 -8.19
N TRP A 129 -4.83 0.07 -7.83
CA TRP A 129 -4.33 -0.76 -6.74
C TRP A 129 -3.66 0.12 -5.68
N LEU A 130 -4.06 -0.02 -4.42
CA LEU A 130 -3.65 0.84 -3.32
C LEU A 130 -3.00 0.00 -2.22
N PRO A 131 -1.85 0.40 -1.63
CA PRO A 131 -1.28 -0.32 -0.49
C PRO A 131 -2.22 -0.25 0.71
N VAL A 132 -2.44 -1.39 1.35
CA VAL A 132 -3.16 -1.49 2.62
C VAL A 132 -2.19 -1.20 3.75
N LEU A 133 -2.49 -0.20 4.57
CA LEU A 133 -1.66 0.24 5.69
C LEU A 133 -2.09 -0.38 7.02
N GLU A 134 -3.40 -0.59 7.15
CA GLU A 134 -4.03 -1.05 8.39
C GLU A 134 -5.40 -1.67 8.05
N GLN A 135 -5.85 -2.60 8.88
CA GLN A 135 -7.22 -3.12 8.83
C GLN A 135 -7.86 -3.09 10.21
N ARG A 136 -9.10 -2.63 10.28
CA ARG A 136 -9.95 -2.64 11.48
C ARG A 136 -11.32 -3.20 11.14
N GLY A 137 -11.58 -4.45 11.51
CA GLY A 137 -12.80 -5.15 11.12
C GLY A 137 -12.96 -5.16 9.59
N ASP A 138 -14.09 -4.65 9.11
CA ASP A 138 -14.44 -4.59 7.69
C ASP A 138 -13.90 -3.34 6.98
N TRP A 139 -12.95 -2.64 7.58
CA TRP A 139 -12.35 -1.43 7.04
C TRP A 139 -10.86 -1.57 6.83
N VAL A 140 -10.36 -1.08 5.71
CA VAL A 140 -8.91 -0.96 5.42
C VAL A 140 -8.53 0.48 5.20
N ARG A 141 -7.41 0.90 5.80
CA ARG A 141 -6.74 2.17 5.50
C ARG A 141 -5.80 1.95 4.32
N VAL A 142 -5.88 2.83 3.35
CA VAL A 142 -5.03 2.80 2.15
C VAL A 142 -4.33 4.15 1.93
N LEU A 143 -3.21 4.15 1.19
CA LEU A 143 -2.65 5.39 0.64
C LEU A 143 -3.51 5.87 -0.53
N LEU A 144 -3.68 7.18 -0.64
CA LEU A 144 -4.42 7.82 -1.72
C LEU A 144 -3.46 8.44 -2.74
N PRO A 145 -3.83 8.45 -4.04
CA PRO A 145 -3.02 9.08 -5.09
C PRO A 145 -3.21 10.60 -5.16
N SER A 146 -4.15 11.15 -4.41
CA SER A 146 -4.53 12.58 -4.42
C SER A 146 -3.63 13.44 -3.55
N ARG A 147 -3.75 14.76 -3.73
CA ARG A 147 -3.15 15.74 -2.82
C ARG A 147 -4.00 15.89 -1.54
N PRO A 148 -3.38 16.28 -0.41
CA PRO A 148 -1.92 16.41 -0.20
C PRO A 148 -1.20 15.05 -0.31
N ALA A 149 0.10 15.07 -0.67
CA ALA A 149 0.92 13.85 -0.70
C ALA A 149 0.90 13.14 0.65
N SER A 150 1.05 11.81 0.66
CA SER A 150 0.94 10.96 1.86
C SER A 150 -0.44 11.01 2.54
N SER A 151 -1.49 11.28 1.78
CA SER A 151 -2.88 11.17 2.25
C SER A 151 -3.31 9.73 2.38
N THR A 152 -4.20 9.47 3.35
CA THR A 152 -4.83 8.17 3.57
C THR A 152 -6.35 8.30 3.66
N GLY A 153 -7.02 7.18 3.42
CA GLY A 153 -8.46 7.06 3.62
C GLY A 153 -8.84 5.63 3.96
N TRP A 154 -10.08 5.45 4.41
CA TRP A 154 -10.64 4.16 4.78
C TRP A 154 -11.69 3.73 3.76
N LEU A 155 -11.60 2.46 3.34
CA LEU A 155 -12.52 1.79 2.42
C LEU A 155 -13.11 0.56 3.08
N THR A 156 -14.33 0.18 2.69
CA THR A 156 -14.97 -1.07 3.15
C THR A 156 -14.42 -2.28 2.38
N VAL A 157 -14.11 -3.36 3.08
CA VAL A 157 -13.54 -4.59 2.48
C VAL A 157 -14.49 -5.22 1.45
N GLU A 158 -15.82 -5.07 1.63
CA GLU A 158 -16.83 -5.61 0.71
C GLU A 158 -16.74 -5.04 -0.72
N ASP A 159 -16.15 -3.87 -0.87
CA ASP A 159 -15.96 -3.18 -2.15
C ASP A 159 -14.62 -3.46 -2.81
N LEU A 160 -13.81 -4.34 -2.22
CA LEU A 160 -12.41 -4.50 -2.57
C LEU A 160 -12.05 -5.95 -2.90
N GLU A 161 -11.23 -6.11 -3.92
CA GLU A 161 -10.37 -7.27 -4.07
C GLU A 161 -9.06 -7.00 -3.31
N ILE A 162 -8.69 -7.88 -2.38
CA ILE A 162 -7.43 -7.79 -1.64
C ILE A 162 -6.46 -8.85 -2.16
N LYS A 163 -5.26 -8.41 -2.54
CA LYS A 163 -4.13 -9.27 -2.95
C LYS A 163 -2.89 -8.96 -2.13
N THR A 164 -1.86 -9.78 -2.30
CA THR A 164 -0.54 -9.53 -1.72
C THR A 164 0.49 -9.50 -2.84
N THR A 165 1.35 -8.48 -2.83
CA THR A 165 2.55 -8.41 -3.65
C THR A 165 3.76 -8.79 -2.82
N PRO A 166 4.68 -9.65 -3.32
CA PRO A 166 5.92 -9.96 -2.61
C PRO A 166 6.94 -8.82 -2.70
N TYR A 167 6.67 -7.82 -3.56
CA TYR A 167 7.63 -6.76 -3.88
C TYR A 167 7.52 -5.55 -2.97
N ARG A 168 8.67 -4.89 -2.75
CA ARG A 168 8.81 -3.56 -2.19
C ARG A 168 9.97 -2.86 -2.88
N VAL A 169 9.81 -1.58 -3.17
CA VAL A 169 10.85 -0.71 -3.70
C VAL A 169 11.33 0.23 -2.59
N GLU A 170 12.64 0.41 -2.45
CA GLU A 170 13.24 1.38 -1.55
C GLU A 170 14.13 2.35 -2.35
N VAL A 171 14.02 3.64 -2.07
CA VAL A 171 14.80 4.70 -2.71
C VAL A 171 15.49 5.51 -1.62
N HIS A 172 16.81 5.50 -1.65
CA HIS A 172 17.66 6.16 -0.67
C HIS A 172 18.31 7.41 -1.32
N LEU A 173 17.86 8.59 -0.90
CA LEU A 173 18.18 9.83 -1.60
C LEU A 173 19.63 10.27 -1.37
N ALA A 174 20.21 10.07 -0.18
CA ALA A 174 21.59 10.46 0.06
C ALA A 174 22.59 9.58 -0.72
N SER A 175 22.36 8.28 -0.75
CA SER A 175 23.18 7.32 -1.53
C SER A 175 22.81 7.27 -3.01
N ARG A 176 21.66 7.85 -3.40
CA ARG A 176 21.11 7.84 -4.77
C ARG A 176 20.97 6.42 -5.31
N THR A 177 20.43 5.53 -4.49
CA THR A 177 20.21 4.13 -4.85
C THR A 177 18.72 3.79 -4.82
N LEU A 178 18.33 2.89 -5.71
CA LEU A 178 17.03 2.24 -5.70
C LEU A 178 17.24 0.75 -5.52
N GLN A 179 16.54 0.15 -4.58
CA GLN A 179 16.58 -1.27 -4.28
C GLN A 179 15.22 -1.90 -4.53
N LEU A 180 15.21 -3.11 -5.10
CA LEU A 180 14.02 -3.94 -5.25
C LEU A 180 14.14 -5.14 -4.32
N PHE A 181 13.11 -5.33 -3.51
CA PHE A 181 12.96 -6.49 -2.63
C PHE A 181 11.85 -7.39 -3.14
N GLU A 182 12.05 -8.71 -3.02
CA GLU A 182 11.05 -9.76 -3.24
C GLU A 182 11.06 -10.70 -2.03
N ASP A 183 9.92 -10.91 -1.39
CA ASP A 183 9.77 -11.68 -0.13
C ASP A 183 10.78 -11.27 0.96
N GLY A 184 11.00 -9.96 1.10
CA GLY A 184 11.93 -9.38 2.08
C GLY A 184 13.42 -9.52 1.72
N THR A 185 13.75 -10.16 0.60
CA THR A 185 15.13 -10.31 0.11
C THR A 185 15.41 -9.25 -0.96
N GLN A 186 16.54 -8.54 -0.86
CA GLN A 186 16.98 -7.63 -1.92
C GLN A 186 17.38 -8.44 -3.15
N VAL A 187 16.68 -8.23 -4.27
CA VAL A 187 16.90 -8.95 -5.53
C VAL A 187 17.63 -8.11 -6.58
N ALA A 188 17.59 -6.77 -6.43
CA ALA A 188 18.31 -5.86 -7.32
C ALA A 188 18.61 -4.51 -6.64
N GLN A 189 19.61 -3.79 -7.19
CA GLN A 189 19.97 -2.43 -6.79
C GLN A 189 20.54 -1.67 -7.97
N TRP A 190 20.20 -0.38 -8.08
CA TRP A 190 20.71 0.52 -9.12
C TRP A 190 21.07 1.89 -8.54
N THR A 191 22.04 2.55 -9.16
CA THR A 191 22.28 3.98 -8.96
C THR A 191 21.27 4.75 -9.80
N VAL A 192 20.60 5.74 -9.20
CA VAL A 192 19.50 6.49 -9.81
C VAL A 192 19.75 7.99 -9.76
N GLY A 193 19.09 8.75 -10.66
CA GLY A 193 19.00 10.20 -10.57
C GLY A 193 17.76 10.60 -9.77
N ILE A 194 17.87 11.68 -8.99
CA ILE A 194 16.81 12.17 -8.11
C ILE A 194 16.52 13.65 -8.33
N GLY A 195 15.53 14.19 -7.64
CA GLY A 195 15.18 15.61 -7.65
C GLY A 195 16.30 16.51 -7.17
N LYS A 196 16.47 17.66 -7.84
CA LYS A 196 17.40 18.72 -7.45
C LYS A 196 16.95 19.41 -6.15
N PRO A 197 17.81 20.18 -5.47
CA PRO A 197 17.48 20.79 -4.17
C PRO A 197 16.26 21.70 -4.17
N ASP A 198 15.99 22.42 -5.27
CA ASP A 198 14.83 23.30 -5.42
C ASP A 198 13.57 22.59 -5.96
N ALA A 199 13.70 21.30 -6.35
CA ALA A 199 12.60 20.43 -6.74
C ALA A 199 12.88 18.99 -6.27
N PRO A 200 12.88 18.73 -4.95
CA PRO A 200 13.33 17.46 -4.39
C PRO A 200 12.34 16.32 -4.68
N THR A 201 12.87 15.11 -4.75
CA THR A 201 12.05 13.90 -4.64
C THR A 201 11.45 13.84 -3.24
N PRO A 202 10.11 13.74 -3.08
CA PRO A 202 9.49 13.72 -1.75
C PRO A 202 9.80 12.42 -1.02
N THR A 203 10.01 12.51 0.30
CA THR A 203 10.22 11.38 1.18
C THR A 203 8.89 10.81 1.72
N GLY A 204 8.95 9.63 2.31
CA GLY A 204 7.83 8.89 2.86
C GLY A 204 7.47 7.67 2.04
N ARG A 205 6.38 7.02 2.40
CA ARG A 205 5.87 5.89 1.63
C ARG A 205 4.86 6.33 0.58
N THR A 206 4.99 5.74 -0.59
CA THR A 206 4.10 5.90 -1.73
C THR A 206 3.95 4.54 -2.42
N PHE A 207 3.48 4.49 -3.65
CA PHE A 207 3.25 3.23 -4.36
C PHE A 207 3.34 3.39 -5.88
N LEU A 208 3.52 2.29 -6.59
CA LEU A 208 3.40 2.24 -8.05
C LEU A 208 1.92 2.40 -8.42
N LEU A 209 1.58 3.60 -8.94
CA LEU A 209 0.20 3.96 -9.26
C LEU A 209 -0.26 3.38 -10.60
N GLY A 210 0.65 3.32 -11.57
CA GLY A 210 0.32 2.91 -12.93
C GLY A 210 1.54 2.74 -13.81
N ALA A 211 1.28 2.49 -15.09
CA ALA A 211 2.29 2.48 -16.14
C ALA A 211 1.65 3.03 -17.43
N PHE A 212 2.31 3.97 -18.10
CA PHE A 212 1.82 4.49 -19.37
C PHE A 212 2.96 4.85 -20.32
N THR A 213 2.66 4.91 -21.60
CA THR A 213 3.54 5.43 -22.65
C THR A 213 3.03 6.81 -23.08
N ASP A 214 3.95 7.73 -23.33
CA ASP A 214 3.62 9.05 -23.87
C ASP A 214 4.32 9.25 -25.21
N ALA A 215 3.55 9.29 -26.28
CA ALA A 215 4.06 9.49 -27.65
C ALA A 215 4.70 10.86 -27.89
N LYS A 216 4.50 11.83 -26.99
CA LYS A 216 5.07 13.18 -27.09
C LYS A 216 6.50 13.28 -26.54
N GLN A 217 6.98 12.24 -25.85
CA GLN A 217 8.33 12.19 -25.31
C GLN A 217 9.08 10.94 -25.80
N THR A 218 10.41 11.02 -25.84
CA THR A 218 11.28 9.94 -26.31
C THR A 218 12.33 9.52 -25.26
N TYR A 219 12.28 10.11 -24.06
CA TYR A 219 13.27 9.83 -23.01
C TYR A 219 13.01 8.51 -22.26
N SER A 220 11.80 7.99 -22.30
CA SER A 220 11.46 6.73 -21.63
C SER A 220 10.43 5.91 -22.41
N PRO A 221 10.63 4.60 -22.60
CA PRO A 221 9.66 3.74 -23.28
C PRO A 221 8.36 3.56 -22.47
N VAL A 222 8.42 3.69 -21.16
CA VAL A 222 7.29 3.67 -20.23
C VAL A 222 7.60 4.62 -19.08
N ILE A 223 6.55 5.22 -18.51
CA ILE A 223 6.60 6.05 -17.31
C ILE A 223 5.80 5.32 -16.23
N LEU A 224 6.37 5.20 -15.02
CA LEU A 224 5.75 4.59 -13.84
C LEU A 224 5.42 5.69 -12.83
N PRO A 225 4.23 6.31 -12.86
CA PRO A 225 3.83 7.29 -11.86
C PRO A 225 3.69 6.66 -10.49
N LEU A 226 4.02 7.45 -9.47
CA LEU A 226 3.86 7.11 -8.05
C LEU A 226 2.64 7.81 -7.48
N GLY A 227 2.09 7.28 -6.38
CA GLY A 227 0.99 7.88 -5.64
C GLY A 227 1.42 9.10 -4.82
N THR A 228 2.38 9.90 -5.30
CA THR A 228 2.86 11.11 -4.62
C THR A 228 3.16 12.23 -5.62
N HIS A 229 3.22 13.48 -5.12
CA HIS A 229 3.36 14.67 -5.91
C HIS A 229 4.63 15.45 -5.53
N SER A 230 5.16 16.20 -6.50
CA SER A 230 6.20 17.17 -6.25
C SER A 230 5.72 18.22 -5.23
N PRO A 231 6.55 18.55 -4.23
CA PRO A 231 6.22 19.60 -3.27
C PRO A 231 6.36 21.03 -3.87
N THR A 232 6.94 21.16 -5.07
CA THR A 232 7.26 22.44 -5.70
C THR A 232 6.59 22.64 -7.05
N HIS A 233 5.96 21.61 -7.62
CA HIS A 233 5.29 21.67 -8.91
C HIS A 233 3.86 21.17 -8.81
N ASP A 234 2.88 22.05 -8.95
CA ASP A 234 1.47 21.66 -9.03
C ASP A 234 1.14 20.97 -10.34
N THR A 235 1.86 21.33 -11.41
CA THR A 235 1.73 20.71 -12.74
C THR A 235 3.12 20.50 -13.35
N PHE A 236 3.26 19.42 -14.13
CA PHE A 236 4.48 19.13 -14.89
C PHE A 236 4.15 18.41 -16.18
N GLY A 237 4.71 18.87 -17.31
CA GLY A 237 4.50 18.25 -18.63
C GLY A 237 3.03 18.17 -19.08
N GLY A 238 2.15 19.02 -18.55
CA GLY A 238 0.69 18.96 -18.77
C GLY A 238 -0.05 18.00 -17.85
N GLY A 239 0.66 17.34 -16.93
CA GLY A 239 0.11 16.46 -15.89
C GLY A 239 0.06 17.14 -14.50
N PRO A 240 -0.40 16.41 -13.47
CA PRO A 240 -0.69 16.95 -12.14
C PRO A 240 0.53 17.09 -11.21
N GLY A 241 1.76 17.16 -11.74
CA GLY A 241 2.98 17.22 -10.92
C GLY A 241 3.28 15.95 -10.14
N THR A 242 2.77 14.81 -10.59
CA THR A 242 3.01 13.50 -9.99
C THR A 242 4.46 13.09 -10.19
N VAL A 243 5.12 12.61 -9.15
CA VAL A 243 6.46 12.01 -9.24
C VAL A 243 6.38 10.67 -9.96
N ALA A 244 7.36 10.37 -10.81
CA ALA A 244 7.40 9.13 -11.57
C ALA A 244 8.80 8.52 -11.60
N ILE A 245 8.87 7.22 -11.92
CA ILE A 245 10.09 6.50 -12.26
C ILE A 245 10.14 6.35 -13.78
N HIS A 246 11.25 6.74 -14.40
CA HIS A 246 11.46 6.68 -15.85
C HIS A 246 12.93 6.67 -16.22
N THR A 247 13.29 6.34 -17.48
CA THR A 247 14.65 6.44 -17.99
C THR A 247 14.99 7.87 -18.40
N TRP A 248 16.26 8.10 -18.72
CA TRP A 248 16.75 9.36 -19.32
C TRP A 248 17.70 9.04 -20.48
N PRO A 249 17.80 9.89 -21.51
CA PRO A 249 18.59 9.60 -22.70
C PRO A 249 20.09 9.43 -22.46
N THR A 250 20.63 10.07 -21.43
CA THR A 250 22.06 10.04 -21.09
C THR A 250 22.27 9.44 -19.70
N ALA A 251 23.41 8.79 -19.49
CA ALA A 251 23.71 8.11 -18.23
C ALA A 251 24.33 9.02 -17.15
N ASP A 252 24.69 10.24 -17.48
CA ASP A 252 25.28 11.25 -16.60
C ASP A 252 24.33 11.75 -15.50
N VAL A 253 23.04 11.39 -15.60
CA VAL A 253 22.03 11.70 -14.57
C VAL A 253 22.03 10.73 -13.40
N TYR A 254 22.63 9.54 -13.55
CA TYR A 254 22.64 8.54 -12.48
C TYR A 254 23.68 8.90 -11.42
N GLY A 255 23.27 8.89 -10.17
CA GLY A 255 24.07 9.40 -9.07
C GLY A 255 24.00 10.91 -8.89
N GLU A 256 23.10 11.61 -9.65
CA GLU A 256 22.97 13.06 -9.62
C GLU A 256 21.58 13.52 -9.14
N ALA A 257 21.52 14.71 -8.55
CA ALA A 257 20.28 15.37 -8.13
C ALA A 257 19.95 16.49 -9.14
N THR A 258 19.35 16.11 -10.26
CA THR A 258 19.15 17.02 -11.43
C THR A 258 17.74 16.97 -12.02
N SER A 259 16.84 16.13 -11.52
CA SER A 259 15.46 16.08 -11.99
C SER A 259 14.57 17.12 -11.28
N ASP A 260 13.34 17.26 -11.75
CA ASP A 260 12.30 18.08 -11.10
C ASP A 260 11.44 17.22 -10.12
N GLY A 261 12.07 16.25 -9.46
CA GLY A 261 11.45 15.38 -8.46
C GLY A 261 11.30 13.93 -8.90
N CYS A 262 11.27 13.62 -10.19
CA CYS A 262 11.20 12.24 -10.70
C CYS A 262 12.49 11.45 -10.42
N ILE A 263 12.33 10.13 -10.34
CA ILE A 263 13.43 9.19 -10.15
C ILE A 263 13.84 8.64 -11.51
N ARG A 264 15.07 8.97 -11.94
CA ARG A 264 15.64 8.52 -13.22
C ARG A 264 16.41 7.24 -13.04
N VAL A 265 16.01 6.18 -13.73
CA VAL A 265 16.56 4.83 -13.58
C VAL A 265 17.20 4.31 -14.86
N PRO A 266 18.20 3.42 -14.79
CA PRO A 266 18.72 2.71 -15.96
C PRO A 266 17.64 1.87 -16.66
N ALA A 267 17.85 1.56 -17.94
CA ALA A 267 16.86 0.85 -18.74
C ALA A 267 16.56 -0.58 -18.25
N ASP A 268 17.54 -1.25 -17.65
CA ASP A 268 17.34 -2.57 -17.02
C ASP A 268 16.52 -2.48 -15.74
N ALA A 269 16.73 -1.44 -14.93
CA ALA A 269 15.90 -1.15 -13.76
C ALA A 269 14.44 -0.90 -14.17
N LEU A 270 14.21 -0.04 -15.17
CA LEU A 270 12.87 0.25 -15.66
C LEU A 270 12.17 -1.01 -16.16
N ARG A 271 12.86 -1.87 -16.94
CA ARG A 271 12.29 -3.15 -17.39
C ARG A 271 11.86 -4.04 -16.22
N GLN A 272 12.68 -4.16 -15.19
CA GLN A 272 12.34 -4.97 -14.02
C GLN A 272 11.21 -4.34 -13.21
N LEU A 273 11.25 -3.04 -12.94
CA LEU A 273 10.20 -2.32 -12.22
C LEU A 273 8.85 -2.35 -12.97
N SER A 274 8.85 -2.39 -14.30
CA SER A 274 7.63 -2.51 -15.11
C SER A 274 6.92 -3.86 -14.96
N THR A 275 7.55 -4.87 -14.38
CA THR A 275 6.93 -6.18 -14.08
C THR A 275 6.39 -6.27 -12.65
N VAL A 276 6.69 -5.29 -11.82
CA VAL A 276 6.23 -5.23 -10.43
C VAL A 276 4.74 -4.85 -10.40
N PRO A 277 3.90 -5.56 -9.63
CA PRO A 277 2.46 -5.28 -9.55
C PRO A 277 2.15 -3.85 -9.11
N LEU A 278 1.07 -3.27 -9.65
CA LEU A 278 0.56 -1.98 -9.21
C LEU A 278 0.14 -2.04 -7.73
N GLY A 279 0.18 -0.92 -7.03
CA GLY A 279 -0.04 -0.85 -5.59
C GLY A 279 1.17 -1.26 -4.76
N THR A 280 2.23 -1.80 -5.37
CA THR A 280 3.47 -2.13 -4.64
C THR A 280 4.04 -0.90 -3.95
N LEU A 281 4.34 -1.06 -2.67
CA LEU A 281 4.87 0.00 -1.82
C LEU A 281 6.24 0.48 -2.31
N VAL A 282 6.41 1.79 -2.34
CA VAL A 282 7.66 2.49 -2.60
C VAL A 282 8.00 3.32 -1.37
N MET A 283 9.13 3.03 -0.73
CA MET A 283 9.66 3.77 0.41
C MET A 283 10.75 4.72 -0.08
N ILE A 284 10.66 5.99 0.29
CA ILE A 284 11.63 7.00 -0.11
C ILE A 284 12.16 7.68 1.15
N ASP A 285 13.45 7.60 1.40
CA ASP A 285 14.10 8.16 2.58
C ASP A 285 15.38 8.95 2.24
N ASN A 286 15.96 9.59 3.25
CA ASN A 286 17.16 10.41 3.11
C ASN A 286 18.46 9.65 3.44
N SER A 287 18.46 8.32 3.52
CA SER A 287 19.67 7.54 3.78
C SER A 287 20.59 7.35 2.56
#